data_c8b89810a1f7728ef3e39cf89a56cbea
#
_entry.id   c8b89810a1f7728ef3e39cf89a56cbea
#
_cell.length_a   1.000
_cell.length_b   1.000
_cell.length_c   1.000
_cell.angle_alpha   90.00
_cell.angle_beta   90.00
_cell.angle_gamma   90.00
#
_symmetry.space_group_name_H-M   'P 1'
#
loop_
_entity.id
_entity.type
_entity.pdbx_description
1 polymer ?
#
loop_
_entity_poly.entity_id
_entity_poly.type
_entity_poly.pdbx_seq_one_letter_code
_entity_poly.pdbx_strand_id
1 'polypeptide(L)'
;MDDPYDLARFVLAQGPVFERVCAELAVGRKESHWMWFIFPQLKGLGSSPTALRYGIDSLAEARAYLAHPLLGKRLRSCTQLVNRVEGHTAQAIFSYPDYLKFHSCMTLFACAAQKHPSAEPAGPDGDSGDDGNGGGDGGDGRGGVGGVGGGDDRLFGEALAKYFAGEGDPLTRKLLT
;
A
#
# COMPACT_ATOMS: atom_id res chain seq x y z
N MET A 1 -0.36 13.80 -19.04
CA MET A 1 0.24 13.04 -17.93
C MET A 1 -0.07 11.57 -18.20
N ASP A 2 0.95 10.77 -18.35
CA ASP A 2 0.79 9.35 -18.67
C ASP A 2 0.23 8.60 -17.47
N ASP A 3 -0.89 7.88 -17.66
CA ASP A 3 -1.48 6.99 -16.66
C ASP A 3 -1.53 5.56 -17.25
N PRO A 4 -0.37 4.88 -17.30
CA PRO A 4 -0.25 3.58 -17.99
C PRO A 4 -1.09 2.48 -17.33
N TYR A 5 -1.55 2.69 -16.11
CA TYR A 5 -2.36 1.74 -15.35
C TYR A 5 -3.82 2.17 -15.20
N ASP A 6 -4.23 3.27 -15.84
CA ASP A 6 -5.58 3.83 -15.67
C ASP A 6 -5.99 3.99 -14.19
N LEU A 7 -5.07 4.54 -13.38
CA LEU A 7 -5.31 4.80 -11.96
C LEU A 7 -6.44 5.83 -11.75
N ALA A 8 -6.72 6.64 -12.76
CA ALA A 8 -7.83 7.58 -12.78
C ALA A 8 -9.18 6.90 -12.49
N ARG A 9 -9.35 5.63 -12.87
CA ARG A 9 -10.60 4.89 -12.55
C ARG A 9 -10.88 4.81 -11.04
N PHE A 10 -9.83 4.64 -10.24
CA PHE A 10 -9.94 4.64 -8.77
C PHE A 10 -10.23 6.04 -8.21
N VAL A 11 -9.56 7.07 -8.72
CA VAL A 11 -9.76 8.45 -8.29
C VAL A 11 -11.22 8.86 -8.50
N LEU A 12 -11.76 8.58 -9.68
CA LEU A 12 -13.15 8.89 -10.04
C LEU A 12 -14.17 8.11 -9.18
N ALA A 13 -13.90 6.82 -8.92
CA ALA A 13 -14.80 6.00 -8.09
C ALA A 13 -14.79 6.42 -6.62
N GLN A 14 -13.63 6.77 -6.08
CA GLN A 14 -13.47 7.13 -4.67
C GLN A 14 -14.02 8.52 -4.33
N GLY A 15 -13.88 9.48 -5.25
CA GLY A 15 -14.20 10.88 -4.98
C GLY A 15 -15.56 11.10 -4.32
N PRO A 16 -16.67 10.61 -4.90
CA PRO A 16 -18.02 10.85 -4.37
C PRO A 16 -18.30 10.17 -3.03
N VAL A 17 -17.54 9.15 -2.65
CA VAL A 17 -17.88 8.28 -1.50
C VAL A 17 -16.84 8.32 -0.37
N PHE A 18 -15.70 8.95 -0.58
CA PHE A 18 -14.55 8.83 0.32
C PHE A 18 -14.86 9.29 1.77
N GLU A 19 -15.61 10.38 1.95
CA GLU A 19 -16.00 10.84 3.28
C GLU A 19 -16.88 9.82 4.00
N ARG A 20 -17.81 9.20 3.29
CA ARG A 20 -18.65 8.12 3.84
C ARG A 20 -17.83 6.91 4.22
N VAL A 21 -16.89 6.51 3.36
CA VAL A 21 -15.95 5.42 3.66
C VAL A 21 -15.21 5.66 4.98
N CYS A 22 -14.65 6.85 5.14
CA CYS A 22 -13.93 7.21 6.38
C CYS A 22 -14.85 7.14 7.60
N ALA A 23 -16.09 7.62 7.49
CA ALA A 23 -17.07 7.57 8.58
C ALA A 23 -17.43 6.12 8.96
N GLU A 24 -17.69 5.26 7.98
CA GLU A 24 -17.99 3.84 8.20
C GLU A 24 -16.80 3.10 8.85
N LEU A 25 -15.59 3.35 8.38
CA LEU A 25 -14.38 2.73 8.94
C LEU A 25 -14.06 3.24 10.34
N ALA A 26 -14.29 4.52 10.62
CA ALA A 26 -14.05 5.10 11.94
C ALA A 26 -14.92 4.45 13.03
N VAL A 27 -16.14 4.06 12.71
CA VAL A 27 -17.03 3.32 13.61
C VAL A 27 -16.84 1.80 13.57
N GLY A 28 -15.97 1.32 12.68
CA GLY A 28 -15.65 -0.11 12.55
C GLY A 28 -16.78 -0.92 11.92
N ARG A 29 -17.57 -0.32 11.03
CA ARG A 29 -18.69 -0.99 10.38
C ARG A 29 -18.89 -0.49 8.96
N LYS A 30 -18.56 -1.36 7.99
CA LYS A 30 -18.82 -1.11 6.59
C LYS A 30 -20.30 -1.32 6.28
N GLU A 31 -20.94 -0.37 5.63
CA GLU A 31 -22.38 -0.41 5.28
C GLU A 31 -22.59 -0.31 3.78
N SER A 32 -21.85 0.53 3.06
CA SER A 32 -22.06 0.78 1.63
C SER A 32 -21.07 0.05 0.72
N HIS A 33 -21.29 0.12 -0.60
CA HIS A 33 -20.66 -0.71 -1.62
C HIS A 33 -19.46 0.00 -2.26
N TRP A 34 -18.29 -0.09 -1.62
CA TRP A 34 -17.07 0.59 -2.08
C TRP A 34 -15.81 -0.27 -2.02
N MET A 35 -15.93 -1.53 -1.65
CA MET A 35 -14.77 -2.39 -1.34
C MET A 35 -13.78 -2.50 -2.50
N TRP A 36 -14.27 -2.68 -3.73
CA TRP A 36 -13.44 -2.94 -4.91
C TRP A 36 -12.44 -1.84 -5.23
N PHE A 37 -12.78 -0.58 -4.97
CA PHE A 37 -11.94 0.57 -5.33
C PHE A 37 -11.34 1.31 -4.15
N ILE A 38 -11.71 0.99 -2.92
CA ILE A 38 -11.06 1.51 -1.69
C ILE A 38 -9.96 0.56 -1.22
N PHE A 39 -10.23 -0.74 -1.22
CA PHE A 39 -9.27 -1.79 -0.90
C PHE A 39 -9.13 -2.76 -2.08
N PRO A 40 -8.48 -2.32 -3.18
CA PRO A 40 -8.39 -3.14 -4.38
C PRO A 40 -7.52 -4.37 -4.15
N GLN A 41 -7.87 -5.46 -4.84
CA GLN A 41 -7.15 -6.73 -4.84
C GLN A 41 -6.62 -7.07 -6.22
N LEU A 42 -5.77 -8.08 -6.32
CA LEU A 42 -5.31 -8.59 -7.61
C LEU A 42 -6.48 -9.06 -8.48
N LYS A 43 -6.38 -8.77 -9.76
CA LYS A 43 -7.25 -9.34 -10.77
C LYS A 43 -7.11 -10.87 -10.79
N GLY A 44 -8.21 -11.57 -10.94
CA GLY A 44 -8.24 -13.03 -10.88
C GLY A 44 -8.76 -13.60 -9.56
N LEU A 45 -8.86 -12.78 -8.51
CA LEU A 45 -9.49 -13.19 -7.24
C LEU A 45 -11.01 -13.02 -7.26
N GLY A 46 -11.53 -12.21 -8.15
CA GLY A 46 -12.97 -12.02 -8.36
C GLY A 46 -13.31 -12.01 -9.84
N SER A 47 -14.52 -12.44 -10.19
CA SER A 47 -14.98 -12.60 -11.58
C SER A 47 -16.10 -11.65 -11.98
N SER A 48 -16.65 -10.87 -11.05
CA SER A 48 -17.69 -9.90 -11.37
C SER A 48 -17.15 -8.77 -12.26
N PRO A 49 -18.01 -8.10 -13.07
CA PRO A 49 -17.57 -6.94 -13.86
C PRO A 49 -16.89 -5.86 -13.02
N THR A 50 -17.37 -5.61 -11.81
CA THR A 50 -16.77 -4.64 -10.89
C THR A 50 -15.39 -5.10 -10.40
N ALA A 51 -15.24 -6.38 -10.05
CA ALA A 51 -13.96 -6.96 -9.64
C ALA A 51 -12.92 -6.92 -10.77
N LEU A 52 -13.35 -7.15 -12.01
CA LEU A 52 -12.48 -7.05 -13.18
C LEU A 52 -12.07 -5.60 -13.47
N ARG A 53 -13.00 -4.66 -13.33
CA ARG A 53 -12.73 -3.23 -13.57
C ARG A 53 -11.71 -2.65 -12.61
N TYR A 54 -11.81 -2.99 -11.32
CA TYR A 54 -10.96 -2.44 -10.26
C TYR A 54 -9.85 -3.38 -9.80
N GLY A 55 -9.69 -4.52 -10.44
CA GLY A 55 -8.59 -5.43 -10.16
C GLY A 55 -7.23 -4.81 -10.53
N ILE A 56 -6.24 -5.05 -9.69
CA ILE A 56 -4.84 -4.67 -9.92
C ILE A 56 -4.18 -5.79 -10.74
N ASP A 57 -3.60 -5.45 -11.88
CA ASP A 57 -3.04 -6.44 -12.81
C ASP A 57 -1.67 -6.99 -12.39
N SER A 58 -0.90 -6.20 -11.64
CA SER A 58 0.48 -6.55 -11.32
C SER A 58 1.00 -5.87 -10.06
N LEU A 59 2.13 -6.37 -9.54
CA LEU A 59 2.85 -5.72 -8.46
C LEU A 59 3.36 -4.31 -8.86
N ALA A 60 3.69 -4.12 -10.13
CA ALA A 60 4.10 -2.82 -10.67
C ALA A 60 2.94 -1.80 -10.60
N GLU A 61 1.72 -2.20 -10.95
CA GLU A 61 0.53 -1.35 -10.79
C GLU A 61 0.26 -1.06 -9.31
N ALA A 62 0.38 -2.06 -8.42
CA ALA A 62 0.21 -1.84 -6.98
C ALA A 62 1.22 -0.83 -6.43
N ARG A 63 2.46 -0.87 -6.88
CA ARG A 63 3.48 0.13 -6.51
C ARG A 63 3.15 1.51 -7.05
N ALA A 64 2.70 1.61 -8.29
CA ALA A 64 2.24 2.87 -8.89
C ALA A 64 1.04 3.46 -8.10
N TYR A 65 0.13 2.60 -7.67
CA TYR A 65 -1.00 2.99 -6.81
C TYR A 65 -0.53 3.59 -5.48
N LEU A 66 0.42 2.93 -4.79
CA LEU A 66 1.00 3.43 -3.55
C LEU A 66 1.76 4.76 -3.73
N ALA A 67 2.42 4.93 -4.86
CA ALA A 67 3.17 6.14 -5.20
C ALA A 67 2.25 7.29 -5.65
N HIS A 68 1.03 6.99 -6.06
CA HIS A 68 0.08 8.01 -6.48
C HIS A 68 -0.29 8.92 -5.30
N PRO A 69 -0.15 10.26 -5.42
CA PRO A 69 -0.25 11.20 -4.30
C PRO A 69 -1.60 11.18 -3.59
N LEU A 70 -2.68 10.87 -4.30
CA LEU A 70 -4.02 10.78 -3.74
C LEU A 70 -4.36 9.35 -3.30
N LEU A 71 -4.17 8.36 -4.17
CA LEU A 71 -4.59 6.97 -3.92
C LEU A 71 -3.77 6.32 -2.81
N GLY A 72 -2.45 6.49 -2.83
CA GLY A 72 -1.58 5.97 -1.77
C GLY A 72 -1.93 6.56 -0.40
N LYS A 73 -2.18 7.87 -0.34
CA LYS A 73 -2.60 8.55 0.88
C LYS A 73 -3.94 8.03 1.39
N ARG A 74 -4.92 7.88 0.51
CA ARG A 74 -6.26 7.39 0.87
C ARG A 74 -6.23 5.96 1.37
N LEU A 75 -5.47 5.08 0.70
CA LEU A 75 -5.33 3.69 1.12
C LEU A 75 -4.70 3.59 2.52
N ARG A 76 -3.64 4.32 2.77
CA ARG A 76 -3.00 4.37 4.09
C ARG A 76 -3.95 4.92 5.16
N SER A 77 -4.67 5.98 4.87
CA SER A 77 -5.64 6.57 5.79
C SER A 77 -6.76 5.58 6.13
N CYS A 78 -7.33 4.91 5.14
CA CYS A 78 -8.37 3.90 5.36
C CYS A 78 -7.83 2.70 6.16
N THR A 79 -6.63 2.21 5.85
CA THR A 79 -5.99 1.12 6.59
C THR A 79 -5.73 1.50 8.04
N GLN A 80 -5.29 2.74 8.29
CA GLN A 80 -5.07 3.25 9.64
C GLN A 80 -6.38 3.31 10.44
N LEU A 81 -7.48 3.75 9.82
CA LEU A 81 -8.80 3.75 10.47
C LEU A 81 -9.20 2.34 10.88
N VAL A 82 -9.02 1.35 10.01
CA VAL A 82 -9.29 -0.06 10.32
C VAL A 82 -8.40 -0.55 11.47
N ASN A 83 -7.11 -0.24 11.45
CA ASN A 83 -6.17 -0.65 12.48
C ASN A 83 -6.47 -0.05 13.87
N ARG A 84 -7.14 1.08 13.94
CA ARG A 84 -7.57 1.73 15.20
C ARG A 84 -8.85 1.17 15.79
N VAL A 85 -9.61 0.38 15.06
CA VAL A 85 -10.84 -0.24 15.57
C VAL A 85 -10.48 -1.26 16.66
N GLU A 86 -11.07 -1.09 17.83
CA GLU A 86 -10.87 -2.00 18.96
C GLU A 86 -12.08 -2.93 19.14
N GLY A 87 -11.81 -4.16 19.56
CA GLY A 87 -12.85 -5.12 19.90
C GLY A 87 -13.64 -5.72 18.73
N HIS A 88 -13.19 -5.51 17.49
CA HIS A 88 -13.86 -6.06 16.31
C HIS A 88 -12.90 -6.98 15.53
N THR A 89 -13.46 -8.03 14.95
CA THR A 89 -12.77 -8.84 13.93
C THR A 89 -12.92 -8.19 12.55
N ALA A 90 -12.10 -8.60 11.58
CA ALA A 90 -12.28 -8.17 10.19
C ALA A 90 -13.69 -8.53 9.65
N GLN A 91 -14.21 -9.69 10.04
CA GLN A 91 -15.57 -10.11 9.69
C GLN A 91 -16.65 -9.19 10.27
N ALA A 92 -16.46 -8.70 11.48
CA ALA A 92 -17.38 -7.75 12.12
C ALA A 92 -17.37 -6.39 11.41
N ILE A 93 -16.21 -5.93 10.94
CA ILE A 93 -16.06 -4.65 10.23
C ILE A 93 -16.62 -4.72 8.81
N PHE A 94 -16.24 -5.76 8.05
CA PHE A 94 -16.48 -5.82 6.59
C PHE A 94 -17.58 -6.76 6.16
N SER A 95 -17.95 -7.75 6.98
CA SER A 95 -18.83 -8.88 6.63
C SER A 95 -18.24 -9.77 5.51
N TYR A 96 -18.89 -10.90 5.27
CA TYR A 96 -18.53 -11.81 4.17
C TYR A 96 -19.17 -11.31 2.86
N PRO A 97 -18.46 -11.31 1.73
CA PRO A 97 -17.08 -11.75 1.51
C PRO A 97 -16.03 -10.63 1.62
N ASP A 98 -16.40 -9.43 2.02
CA ASP A 98 -15.53 -8.25 1.95
C ASP A 98 -14.31 -8.34 2.87
N TYR A 99 -14.39 -9.03 4.01
CA TYR A 99 -13.20 -9.25 4.85
C TYR A 99 -12.11 -10.07 4.15
N LEU A 100 -12.49 -10.97 3.22
CA LEU A 100 -11.53 -11.71 2.39
C LEU A 100 -10.84 -10.79 1.39
N LYS A 101 -11.56 -9.83 0.82
CA LYS A 101 -10.99 -8.82 -0.06
C LYS A 101 -10.04 -7.89 0.68
N PHE A 102 -10.36 -7.53 1.91
CA PHE A 102 -9.46 -6.77 2.77
C PHE A 102 -8.16 -7.54 3.04
N HIS A 103 -8.24 -8.83 3.35
CA HIS A 103 -7.09 -9.70 3.52
C HIS A 103 -6.19 -9.73 2.27
N SER A 104 -6.81 -9.93 1.10
CA SER A 104 -6.10 -9.93 -0.17
C SER A 104 -5.44 -8.58 -0.47
N CYS A 105 -6.13 -7.48 -0.20
CA CYS A 105 -5.62 -6.13 -0.38
C CYS A 105 -4.41 -5.85 0.53
N MET A 106 -4.50 -6.16 1.81
CA MET A 106 -3.39 -5.97 2.75
C MET A 106 -2.17 -6.79 2.35
N THR A 107 -2.37 -8.02 1.89
CA THR A 107 -1.30 -8.88 1.39
C THR A 107 -0.62 -8.28 0.15
N LEU A 108 -1.42 -7.81 -0.82
CA LEU A 108 -0.91 -7.19 -2.04
C LEU A 108 -0.05 -5.97 -1.74
N PHE A 109 -0.56 -5.05 -0.94
CA PHE A 109 0.14 -3.80 -0.67
C PHE A 109 1.29 -3.96 0.33
N ALA A 110 1.26 -4.93 1.22
CA ALA A 110 2.42 -5.32 2.01
C ALA A 110 3.57 -5.82 1.12
N CYS A 111 3.26 -6.61 0.09
CA CYS A 111 4.24 -7.03 -0.90
C CYS A 111 4.73 -5.87 -1.78
N ALA A 112 3.82 -5.00 -2.22
CA ALA A 112 4.16 -3.84 -3.05
C ALA A 112 5.07 -2.84 -2.33
N ALA A 113 4.87 -2.68 -1.03
CA ALA A 113 5.65 -1.76 -0.19
C ALA A 113 7.06 -2.27 0.13
N GLN A 114 7.32 -3.57 -0.04
CA GLN A 114 8.67 -4.09 0.11
C GLN A 114 9.58 -3.52 -0.97
N LYS A 115 10.61 -2.77 -0.54
CA LYS A 115 11.66 -2.34 -1.45
C LYS A 115 12.39 -3.60 -1.94
N HIS A 116 12.37 -3.85 -3.25
CA HIS A 116 13.39 -4.72 -3.82
C HIS A 116 14.76 -4.16 -3.39
N PRO A 117 15.67 -4.97 -2.87
CA PRO A 117 17.06 -4.54 -2.88
C PRO A 117 17.39 -4.24 -4.34
N SER A 118 17.57 -2.95 -4.64
CA SER A 118 18.07 -2.53 -5.93
C SER A 118 19.34 -3.34 -6.17
N ALA A 119 19.38 -4.10 -7.26
CA ALA A 119 20.63 -4.60 -7.77
C ALA A 119 21.47 -3.34 -7.99
N GLU A 120 22.46 -3.13 -7.14
CA GLU A 120 23.44 -2.09 -7.36
C GLU A 120 24.07 -2.37 -8.73
N PRO A 121 24.16 -1.38 -9.61
CA PRO A 121 24.98 -1.57 -10.80
C PRO A 121 26.39 -1.84 -10.30
N ALA A 122 26.92 -3.00 -10.68
CA ALA A 122 28.32 -3.33 -10.48
C ALA A 122 29.14 -2.16 -11.03
N GLY A 123 29.77 -1.40 -10.13
CA GLY A 123 30.70 -0.36 -10.51
C GLY A 123 31.90 -1.01 -11.19
N PRO A 124 32.46 -0.40 -12.25
CA PRO A 124 33.69 -0.91 -12.86
C PRO A 124 34.83 -0.71 -11.89
N ASP A 125 35.59 -1.78 -11.71
CA ASP A 125 36.89 -1.78 -11.06
C ASP A 125 37.78 -0.70 -11.69
N GLY A 126 38.50 0.01 -10.85
CA GLY A 126 39.53 0.88 -11.41
C GLY A 126 40.16 1.81 -10.40
N ASP A 127 41.16 1.31 -9.85
CA ASP A 127 42.51 1.91 -9.74
C ASP A 127 42.86 2.80 -8.55
N SER A 128 43.94 2.44 -8.02
CA SER A 128 44.74 2.98 -6.93
C SER A 128 45.23 4.40 -7.16
N GLY A 129 45.28 5.20 -6.12
CA GLY A 129 45.99 6.48 -6.13
C GLY A 129 46.00 7.10 -4.77
N ASP A 130 47.12 6.91 -4.13
CA ASP A 130 47.69 7.36 -2.90
C ASP A 130 47.67 8.89 -2.67
N ASP A 131 47.86 9.24 -1.42
CA ASP A 131 48.35 10.50 -0.83
C ASP A 131 47.39 11.59 -0.35
N GLY A 132 47.48 11.82 0.97
CA GLY A 132 47.77 13.15 1.51
C GLY A 132 46.74 13.83 2.41
N ASN A 133 46.84 13.55 3.69
CA ASN A 133 46.93 14.52 4.80
C ASN A 133 46.06 15.82 4.81
N GLY A 134 45.40 16.04 5.94
CA GLY A 134 45.13 17.41 6.38
C GLY A 134 43.83 17.67 7.10
N GLY A 135 43.88 17.74 8.39
CA GLY A 135 42.97 18.11 9.43
C GLY A 135 42.04 19.31 9.23
N GLY A 136 41.10 19.41 10.15
CA GLY A 136 40.36 20.64 10.42
C GLY A 136 38.89 20.48 10.71
N ASP A 137 38.56 20.30 11.94
CA ASP A 137 37.64 21.02 12.81
C ASP A 137 36.30 21.53 12.28
N GLY A 138 35.28 21.17 13.02
CA GLY A 138 34.21 22.06 13.48
C GLY A 138 33.07 22.37 12.53
N GLY A 139 31.88 21.98 12.93
CA GLY A 139 30.70 22.64 12.42
C GLY A 139 29.38 21.85 12.62
N ASP A 140 28.72 22.15 13.70
CA ASP A 140 27.31 21.84 13.92
C ASP A 140 26.44 22.29 12.75
N GLY A 141 25.68 21.40 12.20
CA GLY A 141 24.71 21.71 11.15
C GLY A 141 23.51 20.78 11.20
N ARG A 142 22.58 21.07 12.11
CA ARG A 142 21.24 20.51 12.06
C ARG A 142 20.60 20.89 10.74
N GLY A 143 20.21 19.90 9.97
CA GLY A 143 19.44 20.09 8.76
C GLY A 143 18.83 18.76 8.34
N GLY A 144 17.86 18.29 9.11
CA GLY A 144 17.01 17.20 8.67
C GLY A 144 16.14 17.68 7.53
N VAL A 145 16.56 17.46 6.31
CA VAL A 145 15.66 17.56 5.17
C VAL A 145 14.87 16.29 5.11
N GLY A 146 13.59 16.42 5.54
CA GLY A 146 12.61 15.37 5.48
C GLY A 146 12.53 14.77 4.10
N GLY A 147 12.75 13.47 4.03
CA GLY A 147 12.46 12.67 2.85
C GLY A 147 11.00 12.82 2.48
N VAL A 148 10.75 13.42 1.34
CA VAL A 148 9.42 13.61 0.78
C VAL A 148 8.86 12.25 0.38
N GLY A 149 7.75 11.84 1.03
CA GLY A 149 6.82 10.92 0.40
C GLY A 149 6.92 9.43 0.69
N GLY A 150 7.43 9.01 1.83
CA GLY A 150 7.20 7.65 2.32
C GLY A 150 6.10 7.65 3.38
N GLY A 151 4.82 7.44 2.98
CA GLY A 151 3.78 7.11 3.95
C GLY A 151 4.17 5.86 4.72
N ASP A 152 3.64 5.70 5.93
CA ASP A 152 3.96 4.53 6.76
C ASP A 152 3.34 3.25 6.18
N ASP A 153 4.12 2.52 5.38
CA ASP A 153 3.70 1.28 4.72
C ASP A 153 3.68 0.06 5.67
N ARG A 154 4.15 0.22 6.91
CA ARG A 154 4.01 -0.82 7.95
C ARG A 154 2.55 -1.09 8.29
N LEU A 155 1.65 -0.15 8.02
CA LEU A 155 0.21 -0.27 8.23
C LEU A 155 -0.39 -1.55 7.64
N PHE A 156 0.06 -1.99 6.47
CA PHE A 156 -0.45 -3.20 5.81
C PHE A 156 -0.06 -4.45 6.58
N GLY A 157 1.19 -4.54 7.04
CA GLY A 157 1.66 -5.62 7.92
C GLY A 157 0.98 -5.61 9.29
N GLU A 158 0.72 -4.45 9.86
CA GLU A 158 -0.01 -4.29 11.11
C GLU A 158 -1.45 -4.80 10.98
N ALA A 159 -2.13 -4.51 9.87
CA ALA A 159 -3.47 -5.04 9.61
C ALA A 159 -3.46 -6.57 9.49
N LEU A 160 -2.48 -7.15 8.81
CA LEU A 160 -2.31 -8.60 8.73
C LEU A 160 -2.06 -9.21 10.12
N ALA A 161 -1.20 -8.59 10.93
CA ALA A 161 -0.93 -9.06 12.28
C ALA A 161 -2.16 -8.99 13.18
N LYS A 162 -2.93 -7.91 13.10
CA LYS A 162 -4.10 -7.68 13.96
C LYS A 162 -5.27 -8.60 13.61
N TYR A 163 -5.56 -8.77 12.32
CA TYR A 163 -6.81 -9.41 11.87
C TYR A 163 -6.62 -10.81 11.28
N PHE A 164 -5.40 -11.17 10.88
CA PHE A 164 -5.10 -12.39 10.14
C PHE A 164 -3.87 -13.14 10.69
N ALA A 165 -3.56 -12.96 11.96
CA ALA A 165 -2.43 -13.60 12.64
C ALA A 165 -1.05 -13.40 11.94
N GLY A 166 -0.90 -12.31 11.22
CA GLY A 166 0.31 -12.01 10.44
C GLY A 166 0.44 -12.77 9.12
N GLU A 167 -0.56 -13.58 8.79
CA GLU A 167 -0.53 -14.38 7.57
C GLU A 167 -1.13 -13.63 6.37
N GLY A 168 -0.42 -13.66 5.26
CA GLY A 168 -0.93 -13.14 4.00
C GLY A 168 -1.90 -14.12 3.33
N ASP A 169 -2.77 -13.58 2.49
CA ASP A 169 -3.72 -14.37 1.70
C ASP A 169 -2.98 -15.33 0.75
N PRO A 170 -3.20 -16.65 0.84
CA PRO A 170 -2.48 -17.64 0.03
C PRO A 170 -2.70 -17.48 -1.47
N LEU A 171 -3.92 -17.12 -1.89
CA LEU A 171 -4.25 -16.95 -3.32
C LEU A 171 -3.54 -15.72 -3.90
N THR A 172 -3.51 -14.62 -3.16
CA THR A 172 -2.77 -13.42 -3.56
C THR A 172 -1.29 -13.72 -3.72
N ARG A 173 -0.69 -14.40 -2.76
CA ARG A 173 0.73 -14.80 -2.82
C ARG A 173 1.02 -15.68 -4.03
N LYS A 174 0.14 -16.64 -4.31
CA LYS A 174 0.27 -17.54 -5.46
C LYS A 174 0.22 -16.79 -6.79
N LEU A 175 -0.61 -15.77 -6.90
CA LEU A 175 -0.72 -14.96 -8.12
C LEU A 175 0.45 -13.99 -8.32
N LEU A 176 1.18 -13.67 -7.26
CA LEU A 176 2.35 -12.80 -7.30
C LEU A 176 3.67 -13.53 -7.62
N THR A 177 3.69 -14.85 -7.56
CA THR A 177 4.84 -15.68 -7.94
C THR A 177 4.82 -16.04 -9.41
#